data_f03b51b80d927445da5e7ea85040c32b
#
_entry.id   f03b51b80d927445da5e7ea85040c32b
#
_cell.length_a   1.000
_cell.length_b   1.000
_cell.length_c   1.000
_cell.angle_alpha   90.00
_cell.angle_beta   90.00
_cell.angle_gamma   90.00
#
_symmetry.space_group_name_H-M   'P 1'
#
loop_
_entity.id
_entity.type
_entity.pdbx_description
1 polymer ?
#
loop_
_entity_poly.entity_id
_entity_poly.type
_entity_poly.pdbx_seq_one_letter_code
_entity_poly.pdbx_strand_id
1 'polypeptide(L)'
;MEPILRKNEAEINENVAKGLLIVFSCVLLTVFLCWIGVFDVYMNMTVIILGVYIITLIIPSFLILKIHVYHKSMKYYIVAAMVVMAGTSYALFTFQAVLVFVVPTIIAAFYLDKKLLYFSGVLTVVVLFVSHIITDFYMFQPWLEPFVGMKDIIQYGALPRCLQFCGCFLLILFMTERYRKMFIQILPEHNSKIVSEVEEEGKREYEALLGELTEREKSVFLLMISGYTNMQIADKLCLSNGTIKNYISVIYEKLGTKERNALILKYSRFSKEND
;
A
#
# COMPACT_ATOMS: atom_id res chain seq x y z
N MET A 1 6.92 11.78 0.84
CA MET A 1 5.57 11.27 1.20
C MET A 1 4.87 10.53 0.05
N GLU A 2 4.76 11.12 -1.15
CA GLU A 2 4.08 10.48 -2.30
C GLU A 2 4.65 9.10 -2.72
N PRO A 3 5.97 8.87 -2.77
CA PRO A 3 6.53 7.55 -3.10
C PRO A 3 6.18 6.47 -2.08
N ILE A 4 6.18 6.81 -0.78
CA ILE A 4 5.86 5.87 0.30
C ILE A 4 4.37 5.48 0.24
N LEU A 5 3.49 6.44 0.01
CA LEU A 5 2.05 6.17 -0.15
C LEU A 5 1.78 5.30 -1.38
N ARG A 6 2.49 5.52 -2.49
CA ARG A 6 2.36 4.66 -3.70
C ARG A 6 2.85 3.23 -3.45
N LYS A 7 3.96 3.07 -2.73
CA LYS A 7 4.45 1.74 -2.35
C LYS A 7 3.43 1.02 -1.47
N ASN A 8 2.88 1.72 -0.47
CA ASN A 8 1.81 1.22 0.39
C ASN A 8 0.56 0.83 -0.43
N GLU A 9 0.12 1.66 -1.39
CA GLU A 9 -1.02 1.34 -2.26
C GLU A 9 -0.78 0.06 -3.07
N ALA A 10 0.42 -0.13 -3.64
CA ALA A 10 0.77 -1.32 -4.41
C ALA A 10 0.78 -2.57 -3.54
N GLU A 11 1.35 -2.50 -2.34
CA GLU A 11 1.40 -3.60 -1.37
C GLU A 11 -0.01 -3.99 -0.88
N ILE A 12 -0.86 -3.00 -0.58
CA ILE A 12 -2.25 -3.25 -0.21
C ILE A 12 -3.00 -3.90 -1.36
N ASN A 13 -2.87 -3.41 -2.60
CA ASN A 13 -3.51 -3.99 -3.78
C ASN A 13 -3.13 -5.47 -3.94
N GLU A 14 -1.85 -5.80 -3.80
CA GLU A 14 -1.37 -7.17 -3.92
C GLU A 14 -1.92 -8.08 -2.82
N ASN A 15 -1.89 -7.64 -1.55
CA ASN A 15 -2.40 -8.40 -0.42
C ASN A 15 -3.92 -8.60 -0.52
N VAL A 16 -4.65 -7.57 -0.92
CA VAL A 16 -6.10 -7.67 -1.13
C VAL A 16 -6.40 -8.62 -2.29
N ALA A 17 -5.66 -8.55 -3.40
CA ALA A 17 -5.84 -9.46 -4.53
C ALA A 17 -5.65 -10.94 -4.13
N LYS A 18 -4.64 -11.25 -3.31
CA LYS A 18 -4.45 -12.59 -2.72
C LYS A 18 -5.63 -12.97 -1.83
N GLY A 19 -6.11 -12.04 -1.00
CA GLY A 19 -7.28 -12.24 -0.15
C GLY A 19 -8.56 -12.53 -0.95
N LEU A 20 -8.79 -11.83 -2.06
CA LEU A 20 -9.94 -12.06 -2.95
C LEU A 20 -9.93 -13.48 -3.56
N LEU A 21 -8.77 -14.03 -3.89
CA LEU A 21 -8.65 -15.42 -4.36
C LEU A 21 -9.00 -16.43 -3.28
N ILE A 22 -8.63 -16.18 -2.02
CA ILE A 22 -9.01 -17.03 -0.88
C ILE A 22 -10.54 -16.97 -0.69
N VAL A 23 -11.14 -15.79 -0.72
CA VAL A 23 -12.59 -15.61 -0.64
C VAL A 23 -13.31 -16.35 -1.77
N PHE A 24 -12.79 -16.28 -3.01
CA PHE A 24 -13.34 -17.01 -4.13
C PHE A 24 -13.30 -18.53 -3.92
N SER A 25 -12.21 -19.07 -3.35
CA SER A 25 -12.10 -20.49 -3.00
C SER A 25 -13.16 -20.91 -1.98
N CYS A 26 -13.44 -20.05 -0.98
CA CYS A 26 -14.53 -20.29 -0.02
C CYS A 26 -15.92 -20.26 -0.69
N VAL A 27 -16.12 -19.36 -1.66
CA VAL A 27 -17.36 -19.31 -2.46
C VAL A 27 -17.55 -20.59 -3.26
N LEU A 28 -16.50 -21.09 -3.93
CA LEU A 28 -16.55 -22.36 -4.66
C LEU A 28 -16.92 -23.54 -3.75
N LEU A 29 -16.34 -23.58 -2.55
CA LEU A 29 -16.69 -24.58 -1.55
C LEU A 29 -18.18 -24.47 -1.15
N THR A 30 -18.68 -23.26 -0.92
CA THR A 30 -20.11 -23.03 -0.60
C THR A 30 -21.01 -23.49 -1.73
N VAL A 31 -20.68 -23.17 -2.99
CA VAL A 31 -21.43 -23.62 -4.18
C VAL A 31 -21.43 -25.14 -4.29
N PHE A 32 -20.29 -25.78 -4.02
CA PHE A 32 -20.18 -27.24 -4.00
C PHE A 32 -21.07 -27.85 -2.91
N LEU A 33 -21.11 -27.28 -1.70
CA LEU A 33 -21.97 -27.72 -0.61
C LEU A 33 -23.46 -27.53 -0.93
N CYS A 34 -23.84 -26.47 -1.65
CA CYS A 34 -25.18 -26.31 -2.19
C CYS A 34 -25.52 -27.41 -3.22
N TRP A 35 -24.58 -27.74 -4.10
CA TRP A 35 -24.79 -28.75 -5.14
C TRP A 35 -25.00 -30.16 -4.58
N ILE A 36 -24.32 -30.53 -3.50
CA ILE A 36 -24.54 -31.83 -2.80
C ILE A 36 -25.72 -31.81 -1.79
N GLY A 37 -26.47 -30.69 -1.72
CA GLY A 37 -27.69 -30.61 -0.90
C GLY A 37 -27.47 -30.33 0.59
N VAL A 38 -26.26 -29.85 0.99
CA VAL A 38 -26.02 -29.43 2.38
C VAL A 38 -26.74 -28.11 2.68
N PHE A 39 -26.80 -27.21 1.69
CA PHE A 39 -27.54 -25.95 1.75
C PHE A 39 -28.62 -25.92 0.68
N ASP A 40 -29.82 -25.51 1.07
CA ASP A 40 -30.97 -25.41 0.17
C ASP A 40 -31.02 -23.99 -0.42
N VAL A 41 -30.49 -23.84 -1.63
CA VAL A 41 -30.41 -22.55 -2.37
C VAL A 41 -30.88 -22.75 -3.80
N TYR A 42 -31.61 -21.75 -4.34
CA TYR A 42 -32.07 -21.80 -5.75
C TYR A 42 -30.90 -21.88 -6.71
N MET A 43 -30.73 -23.03 -7.38
CA MET A 43 -29.58 -23.31 -8.27
C MET A 43 -29.39 -22.25 -9.38
N ASN A 44 -30.49 -21.74 -9.96
CA ASN A 44 -30.42 -20.73 -11.02
C ASN A 44 -29.77 -19.41 -10.51
N MET A 45 -30.06 -19.01 -9.28
CA MET A 45 -29.45 -17.81 -8.67
C MET A 45 -27.97 -18.04 -8.35
N THR A 46 -27.61 -19.25 -7.93
CA THR A 46 -26.22 -19.62 -7.62
C THR A 46 -25.31 -19.45 -8.84
N VAL A 47 -25.77 -19.79 -10.06
CA VAL A 47 -25.00 -19.61 -11.30
C VAL A 47 -24.76 -18.13 -11.61
N ILE A 48 -25.80 -17.27 -11.48
CA ILE A 48 -25.68 -15.82 -11.72
C ILE A 48 -24.65 -15.23 -10.76
N ILE A 49 -24.71 -15.60 -9.51
CA ILE A 49 -23.82 -15.09 -8.47
C ILE A 49 -22.39 -15.57 -8.66
N LEU A 50 -22.18 -16.82 -9.04
CA LEU A 50 -20.85 -17.29 -9.40
C LEU A 50 -20.27 -16.45 -10.54
N GLY A 51 -21.07 -16.08 -11.55
CA GLY A 51 -20.66 -15.15 -12.60
C GLY A 51 -20.23 -13.78 -12.06
N VAL A 52 -21.02 -13.19 -11.16
CA VAL A 52 -20.67 -11.91 -10.50
C VAL A 52 -19.38 -12.05 -9.69
N TYR A 53 -19.18 -13.14 -8.97
CA TYR A 53 -17.97 -13.35 -8.18
C TYR A 53 -16.73 -13.58 -9.03
N ILE A 54 -16.83 -14.23 -10.17
CA ILE A 54 -15.72 -14.32 -11.12
C ILE A 54 -15.29 -12.90 -11.56
N ILE A 55 -16.24 -12.06 -11.93
CA ILE A 55 -15.97 -10.69 -12.37
C ILE A 55 -15.38 -9.84 -11.24
N THR A 56 -15.93 -9.95 -10.02
CA THR A 56 -15.54 -9.08 -8.90
C THR A 56 -14.30 -9.54 -8.16
N LEU A 57 -13.98 -10.84 -8.12
CA LEU A 57 -12.86 -11.39 -7.35
C LEU A 57 -11.70 -11.83 -8.24
N ILE A 58 -11.97 -12.56 -9.34
CA ILE A 58 -10.90 -13.11 -10.19
C ILE A 58 -10.28 -12.05 -11.10
N ILE A 59 -11.09 -11.23 -11.76
CA ILE A 59 -10.57 -10.24 -12.72
C ILE A 59 -9.63 -9.25 -12.03
N PRO A 60 -9.98 -8.57 -10.91
CA PRO A 60 -9.04 -7.65 -10.25
C PRO A 60 -7.79 -8.36 -9.74
N SER A 61 -7.93 -9.58 -9.20
CA SER A 61 -6.80 -10.35 -8.73
C SER A 61 -5.83 -10.72 -9.87
N PHE A 62 -6.35 -11.13 -11.02
CA PHE A 62 -5.55 -11.42 -12.20
C PHE A 62 -4.83 -10.18 -12.74
N LEU A 63 -5.53 -9.04 -12.85
CA LEU A 63 -4.95 -7.77 -13.31
C LEU A 63 -3.80 -7.31 -12.41
N ILE A 64 -3.92 -7.47 -11.10
CA ILE A 64 -2.90 -7.05 -10.14
C ILE A 64 -1.75 -8.04 -10.09
N LEU A 65 -2.02 -9.34 -9.93
CA LEU A 65 -0.98 -10.34 -9.65
C LEU A 65 -0.23 -10.83 -10.90
N LYS A 66 -0.87 -10.82 -12.08
CA LYS A 66 -0.27 -11.31 -13.32
C LYS A 66 0.13 -10.20 -14.29
N ILE A 67 -0.71 -9.17 -14.43
CA ILE A 67 -0.47 -8.08 -15.38
C ILE A 67 0.24 -6.89 -14.72
N HIS A 68 0.30 -6.87 -13.37
CA HIS A 68 0.92 -5.81 -12.58
C HIS A 68 0.37 -4.41 -12.90
N VAL A 69 -0.95 -4.31 -13.04
CA VAL A 69 -1.62 -3.02 -13.31
C VAL A 69 -1.64 -2.18 -12.04
N TYR A 70 -0.75 -1.19 -11.95
CA TYR A 70 -0.66 -0.26 -10.80
C TYR A 70 -1.26 1.11 -11.11
N HIS A 71 -2.48 1.14 -11.65
CA HIS A 71 -3.16 2.41 -11.92
C HIS A 71 -3.84 2.96 -10.64
N LYS A 72 -3.81 4.30 -10.46
CA LYS A 72 -4.42 4.98 -9.28
C LYS A 72 -5.91 4.64 -9.06
N SER A 73 -6.63 4.29 -10.12
CA SER A 73 -8.05 3.92 -10.05
C SER A 73 -8.29 2.48 -9.58
N MET A 74 -7.25 1.64 -9.52
CA MET A 74 -7.39 0.22 -9.17
C MET A 74 -7.98 0.03 -7.77
N LYS A 75 -7.59 0.84 -6.79
CA LYS A 75 -8.14 0.82 -5.44
C LYS A 75 -9.66 1.07 -5.40
N TYR A 76 -10.17 1.99 -6.25
CA TYR A 76 -11.62 2.24 -6.36
C TYR A 76 -12.35 1.05 -6.96
N TYR A 77 -11.76 0.42 -7.98
CA TYR A 77 -12.32 -0.78 -8.60
C TYR A 77 -12.38 -1.95 -7.61
N ILE A 78 -11.31 -2.20 -6.85
CA ILE A 78 -11.26 -3.24 -5.82
C ILE A 78 -12.36 -3.03 -4.78
N VAL A 79 -12.46 -1.81 -4.23
CA VAL A 79 -13.46 -1.49 -3.21
C VAL A 79 -14.87 -1.63 -3.77
N ALA A 80 -15.13 -1.12 -4.98
CA ALA A 80 -16.44 -1.27 -5.63
C ALA A 80 -16.80 -2.74 -5.86
N ALA A 81 -15.85 -3.56 -6.35
CA ALA A 81 -16.05 -4.98 -6.56
C ALA A 81 -16.39 -5.71 -5.24
N MET A 82 -15.72 -5.38 -4.13
CA MET A 82 -16.00 -5.94 -2.81
C MET A 82 -17.38 -5.51 -2.28
N VAL A 83 -17.81 -4.26 -2.51
CA VAL A 83 -19.14 -3.78 -2.12
C VAL A 83 -20.23 -4.51 -2.91
N VAL A 84 -20.04 -4.68 -4.23
CA VAL A 84 -20.97 -5.44 -5.08
C VAL A 84 -21.04 -6.91 -4.63
N MET A 85 -19.89 -7.51 -4.31
CA MET A 85 -19.84 -8.86 -3.74
C MET A 85 -20.63 -8.95 -2.42
N ALA A 86 -20.48 -7.98 -1.51
CA ALA A 86 -21.23 -7.92 -0.27
C ALA A 86 -22.74 -7.82 -0.52
N GLY A 87 -23.16 -7.00 -1.50
CA GLY A 87 -24.57 -6.85 -1.90
C GLY A 87 -25.15 -8.13 -2.46
N THR A 88 -24.42 -8.83 -3.34
CA THR A 88 -24.86 -10.11 -3.90
C THR A 88 -24.89 -11.22 -2.86
N SER A 89 -23.93 -11.26 -1.93
CA SER A 89 -23.95 -12.17 -0.78
C SER A 89 -25.18 -11.93 0.10
N TYR A 90 -25.49 -10.65 0.36
CA TYR A 90 -26.66 -10.30 1.16
C TYR A 90 -27.98 -10.75 0.50
N ALA A 91 -28.10 -10.53 -0.82
CA ALA A 91 -29.28 -10.95 -1.57
C ALA A 91 -29.52 -12.47 -1.51
N LEU A 92 -28.44 -13.29 -1.40
CA LEU A 92 -28.57 -14.75 -1.29
C LEU A 92 -28.83 -15.28 0.10
N PHE A 93 -27.98 -14.82 1.06
CA PHE A 93 -27.94 -15.41 2.40
C PHE A 93 -28.74 -14.59 3.41
N THR A 94 -29.45 -13.54 2.93
CA THR A 94 -30.26 -12.64 3.75
C THR A 94 -29.56 -12.19 5.04
N PHE A 95 -30.20 -12.22 6.15
CA PHE A 95 -29.81 -11.59 7.42
C PHE A 95 -28.40 -11.90 7.98
N GLN A 96 -27.71 -12.91 7.49
CA GLN A 96 -26.42 -13.35 8.04
C GLN A 96 -25.22 -12.57 7.48
N ALA A 97 -25.37 -11.89 6.35
CA ALA A 97 -24.25 -11.26 5.63
C ALA A 97 -24.06 -9.76 5.91
N VAL A 98 -24.78 -9.15 6.86
CA VAL A 98 -24.71 -7.69 7.12
C VAL A 98 -23.28 -7.22 7.47
N LEU A 99 -22.53 -8.02 8.22
CA LEU A 99 -21.16 -7.70 8.60
C LEU A 99 -20.20 -7.63 7.39
N VAL A 100 -20.51 -8.32 6.30
CA VAL A 100 -19.68 -8.31 5.08
C VAL A 100 -19.62 -6.92 4.45
N PHE A 101 -20.63 -6.08 4.65
CA PHE A 101 -20.64 -4.69 4.15
C PHE A 101 -19.61 -3.77 4.84
N VAL A 102 -19.13 -4.12 6.03
CA VAL A 102 -18.12 -3.34 6.73
C VAL A 102 -16.73 -3.61 6.16
N VAL A 103 -16.47 -4.79 5.61
CA VAL A 103 -15.16 -5.23 5.12
C VAL A 103 -14.60 -4.30 4.02
N PRO A 104 -15.35 -3.93 2.96
CA PRO A 104 -14.85 -3.00 1.94
C PRO A 104 -14.40 -1.65 2.52
N THR A 105 -15.11 -1.15 3.54
CA THR A 105 -14.79 0.11 4.21
C THR A 105 -13.52 0.00 5.06
N ILE A 106 -13.34 -1.12 5.75
CA ILE A 106 -12.08 -1.41 6.49
C ILE A 106 -10.91 -1.49 5.51
N ILE A 107 -11.06 -2.18 4.39
CA ILE A 107 -10.03 -2.25 3.35
C ILE A 107 -9.73 -0.85 2.79
N ALA A 108 -10.76 -0.03 2.51
CA ALA A 108 -10.58 1.34 2.06
C ALA A 108 -9.81 2.21 3.08
N ALA A 109 -9.97 1.95 4.38
CA ALA A 109 -9.26 2.65 5.45
C ALA A 109 -7.74 2.43 5.43
N PHE A 110 -7.27 1.22 5.05
CA PHE A 110 -5.84 0.92 4.97
C PHE A 110 -5.09 1.75 3.93
N TYR A 111 -5.78 2.22 2.88
CA TYR A 111 -5.18 3.11 1.88
C TYR A 111 -4.88 4.53 2.39
N LEU A 112 -5.39 4.90 3.57
CA LEU A 112 -5.28 6.24 4.16
C LEU A 112 -5.75 7.37 3.23
N ASP A 113 -6.58 7.05 2.23
CA ASP A 113 -7.15 7.96 1.24
C ASP A 113 -8.59 8.32 1.62
N LYS A 114 -8.82 9.58 2.03
CA LYS A 114 -10.14 10.07 2.42
C LYS A 114 -11.19 9.92 1.32
N LYS A 115 -10.79 10.19 0.06
CA LYS A 115 -11.73 10.14 -1.07
C LYS A 115 -12.21 8.71 -1.30
N LEU A 116 -11.29 7.74 -1.22
CA LEU A 116 -11.64 6.31 -1.32
C LEU A 116 -12.53 5.87 -0.17
N LEU A 117 -12.24 6.32 1.05
CA LEU A 117 -13.04 5.98 2.24
C LEU A 117 -14.47 6.50 2.14
N TYR A 118 -14.67 7.78 1.75
CA TYR A 118 -16.01 8.32 1.50
C TYR A 118 -16.73 7.61 0.34
N PHE A 119 -16.01 7.33 -0.75
CA PHE A 119 -16.55 6.56 -1.87
C PHE A 119 -17.05 5.19 -1.41
N SER A 120 -16.26 4.45 -0.62
CA SER A 120 -16.65 3.17 -0.04
C SER A 120 -17.92 3.28 0.80
N GLY A 121 -17.98 4.28 1.69
CA GLY A 121 -19.13 4.48 2.57
C GLY A 121 -20.43 4.76 1.82
N VAL A 122 -20.40 5.71 0.89
CA VAL A 122 -21.58 6.06 0.07
C VAL A 122 -22.04 4.89 -0.79
N LEU A 123 -21.09 4.23 -1.46
CA LEU A 123 -21.40 3.08 -2.31
C LEU A 123 -21.99 1.94 -1.49
N THR A 124 -21.47 1.67 -0.29
CA THR A 124 -21.98 0.63 0.60
C THR A 124 -23.43 0.92 1.03
N VAL A 125 -23.74 2.16 1.42
CA VAL A 125 -25.13 2.53 1.79
C VAL A 125 -26.09 2.29 0.62
N VAL A 126 -25.71 2.71 -0.58
CA VAL A 126 -26.52 2.53 -1.79
C VAL A 126 -26.75 1.05 -2.09
N VAL A 127 -25.66 0.26 -2.11
CA VAL A 127 -25.74 -1.18 -2.43
C VAL A 127 -26.49 -1.95 -1.34
N LEU A 128 -26.29 -1.62 -0.06
CA LEU A 128 -27.02 -2.22 1.05
C LEU A 128 -28.52 -1.96 0.92
N PHE A 129 -28.91 -0.72 0.63
CA PHE A 129 -30.31 -0.35 0.44
C PHE A 129 -30.93 -1.09 -0.76
N VAL A 130 -30.26 -1.09 -1.91
CA VAL A 130 -30.72 -1.78 -3.13
C VAL A 130 -30.79 -3.29 -2.92
N SER A 131 -29.76 -3.89 -2.31
CA SER A 131 -29.74 -5.34 -2.03
C SER A 131 -30.90 -5.75 -1.12
N HIS A 132 -31.27 -4.90 -0.17
CA HIS A 132 -32.39 -5.17 0.72
C HIS A 132 -33.74 -5.21 -0.05
N ILE A 133 -33.93 -4.25 -0.97
CA ILE A 133 -35.12 -4.23 -1.83
C ILE A 133 -35.14 -5.45 -2.76
N ILE A 134 -33.99 -5.80 -3.37
CA ILE A 134 -33.90 -6.96 -4.26
C ILE A 134 -34.21 -8.25 -3.52
N THR A 135 -33.65 -8.43 -2.31
CA THR A 135 -33.88 -9.62 -1.49
C THR A 135 -35.36 -9.81 -1.23
N ASP A 136 -36.06 -8.74 -0.88
CA ASP A 136 -37.45 -8.80 -0.57
C ASP A 136 -38.34 -9.12 -1.80
N PHE A 137 -38.04 -8.47 -2.94
CA PHE A 137 -38.83 -8.69 -4.17
C PHE A 137 -38.67 -10.09 -4.78
N TYR A 138 -37.44 -10.68 -4.71
CA TYR A 138 -37.11 -11.89 -5.46
C TYR A 138 -36.94 -13.13 -4.60
N MET A 139 -36.63 -12.98 -3.30
CA MET A 139 -36.30 -14.09 -2.41
C MET A 139 -37.36 -14.33 -1.32
N PHE A 140 -38.36 -13.45 -1.21
CA PHE A 140 -39.36 -13.56 -0.14
C PHE A 140 -40.32 -14.74 -0.41
N GLN A 141 -40.30 -15.69 0.47
CA GLN A 141 -41.27 -16.79 0.51
C GLN A 141 -42.48 -16.33 1.30
N PRO A 142 -43.73 -16.56 0.80
CA PRO A 142 -44.97 -16.06 1.45
C PRO A 142 -45.20 -16.49 2.91
N TRP A 143 -44.46 -17.48 3.39
CA TRP A 143 -44.58 -17.98 4.77
C TRP A 143 -43.60 -17.38 5.78
N LEU A 144 -42.73 -16.49 5.36
CA LEU A 144 -41.74 -15.78 6.22
C LEU A 144 -42.21 -14.35 6.53
N GLU A 145 -43.52 -14.15 6.71
CA GLU A 145 -44.04 -12.82 7.01
C GLU A 145 -43.46 -12.23 8.30
N PRO A 146 -42.75 -11.08 8.19
CA PRO A 146 -43.21 -9.96 8.99
C PRO A 146 -43.48 -8.68 8.18
N PHE A 147 -43.22 -8.63 6.86
CA PHE A 147 -43.35 -7.40 6.09
C PHE A 147 -44.41 -7.50 5.00
N VAL A 148 -45.45 -6.70 5.11
CA VAL A 148 -46.63 -6.75 4.25
C VAL A 148 -46.55 -5.78 3.05
N GLY A 149 -45.44 -5.05 2.90
CA GLY A 149 -45.29 -4.12 1.79
C GLY A 149 -43.95 -3.35 1.78
N MET A 150 -43.67 -2.67 0.66
CA MET A 150 -42.46 -1.88 0.44
C MET A 150 -42.16 -0.89 1.59
N LYS A 151 -43.20 -0.31 2.19
CA LYS A 151 -43.04 0.63 3.30
C LYS A 151 -42.40 -0.05 4.52
N ASP A 152 -42.84 -1.26 4.84
CA ASP A 152 -42.37 -2.03 6.01
C ASP A 152 -40.94 -2.50 5.78
N ILE A 153 -40.63 -2.93 4.57
CA ILE A 153 -39.27 -3.31 4.15
C ILE A 153 -38.29 -2.17 4.37
N ILE A 154 -38.66 -0.97 3.92
CA ILE A 154 -37.80 0.22 4.07
C ILE A 154 -37.69 0.59 5.56
N GLN A 155 -38.84 0.66 6.27
CA GLN A 155 -38.87 1.18 7.64
C GLN A 155 -38.24 0.23 8.66
N TYR A 156 -38.46 -1.07 8.56
CA TYR A 156 -37.97 -2.05 9.52
C TYR A 156 -36.76 -2.86 9.01
N GLY A 157 -36.49 -2.83 7.72
CA GLY A 157 -35.38 -3.53 7.08
C GLY A 157 -34.22 -2.61 6.70
N ALA A 158 -34.36 -1.90 5.60
CA ALA A 158 -33.26 -1.17 4.97
C ALA A 158 -32.76 0.00 5.82
N LEU A 159 -33.65 0.85 6.35
CA LEU A 159 -33.30 2.04 7.12
C LEU A 159 -32.48 1.75 8.38
N PRO A 160 -32.90 0.83 9.29
CA PRO A 160 -32.13 0.52 10.49
C PRO A 160 -30.73 0.00 10.16
N ARG A 161 -30.57 -0.83 9.11
CA ARG A 161 -29.28 -1.39 8.71
C ARG A 161 -28.36 -0.36 8.10
N CYS A 162 -28.90 0.55 7.28
CA CYS A 162 -28.16 1.70 6.78
C CYS A 162 -27.67 2.61 7.91
N LEU A 163 -28.51 2.88 8.91
CA LEU A 163 -28.15 3.67 10.09
C LEU A 163 -27.06 2.99 10.93
N GLN A 164 -27.17 1.66 11.14
CA GLN A 164 -26.13 0.89 11.85
C GLN A 164 -24.79 0.94 11.08
N PHE A 165 -24.83 0.76 9.75
CA PHE A 165 -23.64 0.89 8.94
C PHE A 165 -23.04 2.30 9.00
N CYS A 166 -23.87 3.36 8.95
CA CYS A 166 -23.40 4.74 9.11
C CYS A 166 -22.68 4.96 10.45
N GLY A 167 -23.18 4.38 11.53
CA GLY A 167 -22.50 4.40 12.83
C GLY A 167 -21.11 3.76 12.78
N CYS A 168 -21.01 2.55 12.21
CA CYS A 168 -19.73 1.87 12.01
C CYS A 168 -18.80 2.67 11.09
N PHE A 169 -19.33 3.25 10.02
CA PHE A 169 -18.57 4.07 9.07
C PHE A 169 -17.97 5.31 9.74
N LEU A 170 -18.74 6.02 10.57
CA LEU A 170 -18.25 7.18 11.33
C LEU A 170 -17.11 6.80 12.28
N LEU A 171 -17.22 5.65 12.95
CA LEU A 171 -16.15 5.13 13.80
C LEU A 171 -14.88 4.83 12.99
N ILE A 172 -15.02 4.11 11.86
CA ILE A 172 -13.89 3.80 10.97
C ILE A 172 -13.27 5.09 10.44
N LEU A 173 -14.07 6.07 10.02
CA LEU A 173 -13.61 7.38 9.55
C LEU A 173 -12.79 8.12 10.63
N PHE A 174 -13.30 8.16 11.86
CA PHE A 174 -12.61 8.79 12.99
C PHE A 174 -11.27 8.11 13.28
N MET A 175 -11.25 6.79 13.36
CA MET A 175 -10.04 6.00 13.61
C MET A 175 -9.02 6.18 12.48
N THR A 176 -9.46 6.10 11.23
CA THR A 176 -8.57 6.29 10.05
C THR A 176 -7.95 7.67 10.04
N GLU A 177 -8.73 8.72 10.35
CA GLU A 177 -8.20 10.08 10.42
C GLU A 177 -7.17 10.26 11.53
N ARG A 178 -7.40 9.64 12.69
CA ARG A 178 -6.44 9.62 13.81
C ARG A 178 -5.14 8.92 13.40
N TYR A 179 -5.23 7.71 12.80
CA TYR A 179 -4.05 6.97 12.34
C TYR A 179 -3.30 7.72 11.26
N ARG A 180 -4.00 8.32 10.31
CA ARG A 180 -3.40 9.10 9.24
C ARG A 180 -2.61 10.31 9.79
N LYS A 181 -3.14 11.02 10.76
CA LYS A 181 -2.44 12.14 11.42
C LYS A 181 -1.18 11.65 12.14
N MET A 182 -1.28 10.58 12.92
CA MET A 182 -0.16 9.99 13.63
C MET A 182 0.94 9.54 12.66
N PHE A 183 0.56 8.87 11.56
CA PHE A 183 1.49 8.42 10.53
C PHE A 183 2.25 9.59 9.87
N ILE A 184 1.53 10.69 9.56
CA ILE A 184 2.14 11.90 8.99
C ILE A 184 3.12 12.56 9.96
N GLN A 185 2.88 12.50 11.27
CA GLN A 185 3.78 13.06 12.29
C GLN A 185 5.04 12.22 12.49
N ILE A 186 4.91 10.90 12.54
CA ILE A 186 6.04 9.98 12.81
C ILE A 186 6.99 9.86 11.61
N LEU A 187 6.50 9.90 10.38
CA LEU A 187 7.28 9.65 9.17
C LEU A 187 8.44 10.65 8.97
N PRO A 188 8.28 11.97 9.14
CA PRO A 188 9.38 12.93 9.04
C PRO A 188 10.43 12.72 10.14
N GLU A 189 10.01 12.44 11.37
CA GLU A 189 10.91 12.22 12.49
C GLU A 189 11.75 10.94 12.31
N HIS A 190 11.15 9.88 11.83
CA HIS A 190 11.86 8.64 11.53
C HIS A 190 12.86 8.80 10.38
N ASN A 191 12.45 9.49 9.30
CA ASN A 191 13.35 9.76 8.18
C ASN A 191 14.52 10.69 8.58
N SER A 192 14.29 11.69 9.42
CA SER A 192 15.36 12.57 9.89
C SER A 192 16.38 11.82 10.77
N LYS A 193 15.93 10.89 11.61
CA LYS A 193 16.82 10.03 12.40
C LYS A 193 17.67 9.12 11.50
N ILE A 194 17.06 8.46 10.52
CA ILE A 194 17.79 7.60 9.57
C ILE A 194 18.84 8.42 8.80
N VAL A 195 18.46 9.61 8.33
CA VAL A 195 19.40 10.48 7.60
C VAL A 195 20.55 10.90 8.51
N SER A 196 20.28 11.30 9.76
CA SER A 196 21.34 11.68 10.69
C SER A 196 22.25 10.50 11.06
N GLU A 197 21.71 9.29 11.26
CA GLU A 197 22.49 8.09 11.53
C GLU A 197 23.43 7.73 10.36
N VAL A 198 22.92 7.79 9.12
CA VAL A 198 23.71 7.55 7.90
C VAL A 198 24.79 8.62 7.69
N GLU A 199 24.48 9.88 8.02
CA GLU A 199 25.46 10.96 7.96
C GLU A 199 26.55 10.81 9.01
N GLU A 200 26.19 10.48 10.25
CA GLU A 200 27.17 10.21 11.32
C GLU A 200 28.07 9.01 11.01
N GLU A 201 27.49 7.92 10.48
CA GLU A 201 28.24 6.74 10.07
C GLU A 201 29.20 7.08 8.93
N GLY A 202 28.75 7.80 7.91
CA GLY A 202 29.60 8.27 6.82
C GLY A 202 30.72 9.21 7.28
N LYS A 203 30.47 10.05 8.28
CA LYS A 203 31.47 10.93 8.89
C LYS A 203 32.51 10.13 9.68
N ARG A 204 32.09 9.13 10.47
CA ARG A 204 33.02 8.22 11.21
C ARG A 204 33.91 7.44 10.25
N GLU A 205 33.36 6.91 9.14
CA GLU A 205 34.15 6.25 8.10
C GLU A 205 35.18 7.21 7.48
N TYR A 206 34.78 8.45 7.19
CA TYR A 206 35.67 9.47 6.63
C TYR A 206 36.81 9.84 7.61
N GLU A 207 36.50 10.04 8.88
CA GLU A 207 37.51 10.35 9.93
C GLU A 207 38.46 9.17 10.15
N ALA A 208 37.98 7.96 10.19
CA ALA A 208 38.78 6.73 10.32
C ALA A 208 39.75 6.62 9.13
N LEU A 209 39.23 6.84 7.91
CA LEU A 209 40.02 6.86 6.69
C LEU A 209 41.13 7.89 6.73
N LEU A 210 40.81 9.12 7.13
CA LEU A 210 41.84 10.17 7.27
C LEU A 210 42.91 9.78 8.30
N GLY A 211 42.53 9.00 9.35
CA GLY A 211 43.45 8.47 10.34
C GLY A 211 44.49 7.48 9.77
N GLU A 212 44.14 6.72 8.73
CA GLU A 212 45.03 5.76 8.05
C GLU A 212 45.96 6.37 7.02
N LEU A 213 45.67 7.62 6.59
CA LEU A 213 46.50 8.34 5.61
C LEU A 213 47.58 9.16 6.29
N THR A 214 48.77 9.17 5.68
CA THR A 214 49.85 10.13 6.03
C THR A 214 49.44 11.57 5.65
N GLU A 215 50.05 12.57 6.25
CA GLU A 215 49.73 13.99 5.97
C GLU A 215 49.81 14.37 4.48
N ARG A 216 50.73 13.77 3.74
CA ARG A 216 50.85 13.96 2.30
C ARG A 216 49.75 13.27 1.52
N GLU A 217 49.42 12.05 1.89
CA GLU A 217 48.27 11.31 1.30
C GLU A 217 46.96 12.02 1.60
N LYS A 218 46.75 12.55 2.82
CA LYS A 218 45.57 13.37 3.16
C LYS A 218 45.44 14.58 2.24
N SER A 219 46.53 15.33 2.05
CA SER A 219 46.50 16.52 1.19
C SER A 219 46.12 16.16 -0.26
N VAL A 220 46.65 15.04 -0.79
CA VAL A 220 46.29 14.55 -2.12
C VAL A 220 44.83 14.05 -2.16
N PHE A 221 44.38 13.31 -1.14
CA PHE A 221 43.02 12.78 -1.04
C PHE A 221 41.97 13.90 -0.99
N LEU A 222 42.17 14.92 -0.15
CA LEU A 222 41.29 16.08 -0.04
C LEU A 222 41.11 16.81 -1.35
N LEU A 223 42.20 17.08 -2.06
CA LEU A 223 42.15 17.71 -3.39
C LEU A 223 41.47 16.78 -4.42
N MET A 224 41.71 15.47 -4.34
CA MET A 224 41.09 14.49 -5.22
C MET A 224 39.55 14.43 -5.06
N ILE A 225 39.05 14.39 -3.84
CA ILE A 225 37.61 14.37 -3.57
C ILE A 225 36.93 15.72 -3.80
N SER A 226 37.72 16.83 -3.79
CA SER A 226 37.25 18.15 -4.22
C SER A 226 37.17 18.30 -5.74
N GLY A 227 37.49 17.24 -6.51
CA GLY A 227 37.35 17.21 -7.96
C GLY A 227 38.54 17.67 -8.77
N TYR A 228 39.69 18.01 -8.14
CA TYR A 228 40.92 18.45 -8.87
C TYR A 228 41.50 17.28 -9.66
N THR A 229 41.96 17.56 -10.88
CA THR A 229 42.71 16.59 -11.70
C THR A 229 44.13 16.36 -11.15
N ASN A 230 44.79 15.26 -11.53
CA ASN A 230 46.14 14.96 -11.07
C ASN A 230 47.15 16.08 -11.37
N MET A 231 47.03 16.76 -12.53
CA MET A 231 47.85 17.92 -12.89
C MET A 231 47.59 19.09 -11.95
N GLN A 232 46.34 19.42 -11.69
CA GLN A 232 45.97 20.51 -10.76
C GLN A 232 46.43 20.24 -9.32
N ILE A 233 46.38 18.96 -8.88
CA ILE A 233 46.91 18.54 -7.58
C ILE A 233 48.41 18.69 -7.53
N ALA A 234 49.12 18.29 -8.60
CA ALA A 234 50.56 18.43 -8.72
C ALA A 234 51.00 19.90 -8.64
N ASP A 235 50.32 20.79 -9.37
CA ASP A 235 50.57 22.23 -9.34
C ASP A 235 50.33 22.83 -7.95
N LYS A 236 49.19 22.47 -7.29
CA LYS A 236 48.86 22.98 -5.95
C LYS A 236 49.83 22.53 -4.85
N LEU A 237 50.37 21.31 -4.96
CA LEU A 237 51.24 20.72 -3.95
C LEU A 237 52.73 20.88 -4.31
N CYS A 238 53.06 21.54 -5.45
CA CYS A 238 54.41 21.69 -5.97
C CYS A 238 55.14 20.34 -6.13
N LEU A 239 54.43 19.34 -6.68
CA LEU A 239 54.94 17.97 -6.91
C LEU A 239 54.89 17.62 -8.41
N SER A 240 55.60 16.55 -8.80
CA SER A 240 55.48 16.01 -10.15
C SER A 240 54.14 15.23 -10.32
N ASN A 241 53.59 15.23 -11.55
CA ASN A 241 52.40 14.42 -11.85
C ASN A 241 52.65 12.92 -11.61
N GLY A 242 53.88 12.42 -11.79
CA GLY A 242 54.25 11.05 -11.45
C GLY A 242 54.14 10.76 -9.95
N THR A 243 54.61 11.70 -9.12
CA THR A 243 54.52 11.60 -7.66
C THR A 243 53.06 11.55 -7.21
N ILE A 244 52.17 12.39 -7.79
CA ILE A 244 50.75 12.39 -7.48
C ILE A 244 50.08 11.07 -7.89
N LYS A 245 50.40 10.50 -9.05
CA LYS A 245 49.91 9.19 -9.46
C LYS A 245 50.25 8.09 -8.45
N ASN A 246 51.50 8.12 -7.91
CA ASN A 246 51.93 7.17 -6.88
C ASN A 246 51.11 7.33 -5.59
N TYR A 247 50.91 8.56 -5.09
CA TYR A 247 50.05 8.80 -3.91
C TYR A 247 48.62 8.32 -4.15
N ILE A 248 48.02 8.60 -5.29
CA ILE A 248 46.67 8.14 -5.63
C ILE A 248 46.59 6.61 -5.68
N SER A 249 47.64 5.93 -6.20
CA SER A 249 47.69 4.47 -6.21
C SER A 249 47.71 3.89 -4.80
N VAL A 250 48.49 4.46 -3.89
CA VAL A 250 48.52 4.05 -2.48
C VAL A 250 47.21 4.34 -1.79
N ILE A 251 46.60 5.49 -2.05
CA ILE A 251 45.24 5.82 -1.52
C ILE A 251 44.22 4.80 -2.00
N TYR A 252 44.22 4.43 -3.28
CA TYR A 252 43.31 3.41 -3.81
C TYR A 252 43.52 2.02 -3.19
N GLU A 253 44.77 1.65 -2.91
CA GLU A 253 45.11 0.40 -2.25
C GLU A 253 44.54 0.37 -0.83
N LYS A 254 44.76 1.44 -0.05
CA LYS A 254 44.23 1.59 1.30
C LYS A 254 42.69 1.60 1.34
N LEU A 255 42.05 2.19 0.32
CA LEU A 255 40.60 2.30 0.20
C LEU A 255 39.91 1.08 -0.43
N GLY A 256 40.67 0.13 -0.96
CA GLY A 256 40.13 -1.05 -1.65
C GLY A 256 39.29 -0.73 -2.90
N THR A 257 39.44 0.47 -3.48
CA THR A 257 38.72 0.92 -4.68
C THR A 257 39.59 1.74 -5.61
N LYS A 258 39.32 1.61 -6.92
CA LYS A 258 39.99 2.40 -7.96
C LYS A 258 39.05 3.41 -8.65
N GLU A 259 37.83 3.53 -8.16
CA GLU A 259 36.81 4.39 -8.78
C GLU A 259 36.80 5.79 -8.17
N ARG A 260 37.50 6.70 -8.82
CA ARG A 260 37.62 8.12 -8.41
C ARG A 260 36.25 8.78 -8.20
N ASN A 261 35.33 8.57 -9.13
CA ASN A 261 33.98 9.19 -9.08
C ASN A 261 33.18 8.69 -7.89
N ALA A 262 33.31 7.42 -7.51
CA ALA A 262 32.66 6.87 -6.34
C ALA A 262 33.18 7.53 -5.05
N LEU A 263 34.49 7.76 -4.95
CA LEU A 263 35.12 8.46 -3.82
C LEU A 263 34.67 9.91 -3.71
N ILE A 264 34.62 10.62 -4.85
CA ILE A 264 34.12 12.00 -4.90
C ILE A 264 32.66 12.06 -4.42
N LEU A 265 31.79 11.19 -4.95
CA LEU A 265 30.36 11.14 -4.55
C LEU A 265 30.20 10.80 -3.07
N LYS A 266 31.02 9.88 -2.55
CA LYS A 266 30.90 9.42 -1.16
C LYS A 266 31.43 10.47 -0.15
N TYR A 267 32.56 11.13 -0.43
CA TYR A 267 33.28 11.89 0.57
C TYR A 267 33.36 13.41 0.32
N SER A 268 33.00 13.94 -0.87
CA SER A 268 33.12 15.38 -1.18
C SER A 268 32.32 16.29 -0.24
N ARG A 269 31.21 15.78 0.34
CA ARG A 269 30.38 16.54 1.29
C ARG A 269 31.12 16.80 2.62
N PHE A 270 31.91 15.82 3.09
CA PHE A 270 32.66 15.93 4.35
C PHE A 270 33.89 16.79 4.29
N SER A 271 34.44 17.01 3.09
CA SER A 271 35.62 17.92 2.91
C SER A 271 35.29 19.39 3.05
N LYS A 272 34.01 19.78 2.83
CA LYS A 272 33.56 21.18 2.88
C LYS A 272 33.23 21.68 4.29
N GLU A 273 33.11 20.81 5.26
CA GLU A 273 32.85 21.17 6.66
C GLU A 273 34.13 21.51 7.45
N ASN A 274 35.31 21.25 6.88
CA ASN A 274 36.63 21.48 7.53
C ASN A 274 37.40 22.71 7.03
N ASP A 275 36.82 23.52 6.13
CA ASP A 275 37.30 24.82 5.69
C ASP A 275 36.55 25.95 6.41
#